data_5acf91e1881efc23c42ba5925cb4d784
#
_entry.id   5acf91e1881efc23c42ba5925cb4d784
#
_cell.length_a   1.000
_cell.length_b   1.000
_cell.length_c   1.000
_cell.angle_alpha   90.00
_cell.angle_beta   90.00
_cell.angle_gamma   90.00
#
_symmetry.space_group_name_H-M   'P 1'
#
loop_
_entity.id
_entity.type
_entity.pdbx_description
1 polymer ?
#
loop_
_entity_poly.entity_id
_entity_poly.type
_entity_poly.pdbx_seq_one_letter_code
_entity_poly.pdbx_strand_id
1 'polypeptide(L)'
;MLKEIRRLRTELPNLGKEQIFVRLKPWCEQRYLACPSVSTIGRMLAAAHDKMRMIPVRLGSRGKALLVKKRSDKPRRPKHYRPVKTGELIGMDAIELRMGELRRYVITMIDECSNYALALAVPSLNSDIVNHFFSRAARLFPVGISQIITDNGKEFLGSFDKTLQEAAIKHLWTYPYTPKMNAICERFNRTLREQFIEFNEILLFEDLALFNQKLAEYLVLYNSKRPHKALALMTPVEYILRENKNCNMWWTHTQACVASC
;
A
#
# COMPACT_ATOMS: atom_id res chain seq x y z
N MET A 1 4.44 4.30 -41.52
CA MET A 1 5.04 3.41 -40.51
C MET A 1 4.11 3.14 -39.33
N LEU A 2 3.82 4.11 -38.46
CA LEU A 2 2.92 3.89 -37.29
C LEU A 2 1.51 3.42 -37.65
N LYS A 3 0.94 3.93 -38.73
CA LYS A 3 -0.37 3.48 -39.26
C LYS A 3 -0.33 2.01 -39.66
N GLU A 4 0.76 1.55 -40.29
CA GLU A 4 0.94 0.17 -40.71
C GLU A 4 1.16 -0.78 -39.52
N ILE A 5 1.96 -0.38 -38.53
CA ILE A 5 2.10 -1.13 -37.28
C ILE A 5 0.74 -1.29 -36.57
N ARG A 6 -0.05 -0.23 -36.54
CA ARG A 6 -1.41 -0.27 -35.96
C ARG A 6 -2.33 -1.20 -36.76
N ARG A 7 -2.27 -1.16 -38.10
CA ARG A 7 -3.03 -2.06 -38.97
C ARG A 7 -2.69 -3.53 -38.69
N LEU A 8 -1.40 -3.87 -38.65
CA LEU A 8 -0.94 -5.22 -38.33
C LEU A 8 -1.44 -5.70 -36.97
N ARG A 9 -1.49 -4.83 -35.96
CA ARG A 9 -2.00 -5.15 -34.63
C ARG A 9 -3.54 -5.20 -34.55
N THR A 10 -4.24 -4.65 -35.54
CA THR A 10 -5.69 -4.77 -35.67
C THR A 10 -6.03 -6.11 -36.32
N GLU A 11 -5.30 -6.51 -37.36
CA GLU A 11 -5.48 -7.79 -38.05
C GLU A 11 -5.09 -8.98 -37.17
N LEU A 12 -3.97 -8.87 -36.48
CA LEU A 12 -3.47 -9.90 -35.56
C LEU A 12 -3.30 -9.28 -34.17
N PRO A 13 -4.30 -9.38 -33.30
CA PRO A 13 -4.32 -8.68 -32.03
C PRO A 13 -3.09 -8.94 -31.16
N ASN A 14 -2.49 -7.84 -30.68
CA ASN A 14 -1.39 -7.85 -29.73
C ASN A 14 -0.08 -8.49 -30.22
N LEU A 15 0.19 -8.53 -31.53
CA LEU A 15 1.50 -8.94 -32.06
C LEU A 15 2.65 -8.29 -31.30
N GLY A 16 3.66 -9.09 -30.97
CA GLY A 16 4.91 -8.64 -30.35
C GLY A 16 5.81 -7.88 -31.33
N LYS A 17 6.76 -7.10 -30.79
CA LYS A 17 7.69 -6.29 -31.60
C LYS A 17 8.48 -7.07 -32.67
N GLU A 18 8.86 -8.30 -32.36
CA GLU A 18 9.60 -9.19 -33.29
C GLU A 18 8.70 -9.69 -34.41
N GLN A 19 7.49 -10.09 -34.10
CA GLN A 19 6.49 -10.53 -35.08
C GLN A 19 6.07 -9.37 -36.00
N ILE A 20 5.94 -8.16 -35.45
CA ILE A 20 5.69 -6.95 -36.24
C ILE A 20 6.84 -6.68 -37.21
N PHE A 21 8.09 -6.82 -36.76
CA PHE A 21 9.27 -6.61 -37.61
C PHE A 21 9.22 -7.51 -38.82
N VAL A 22 9.01 -8.82 -38.65
CA VAL A 22 8.94 -9.80 -39.73
C VAL A 22 7.85 -9.45 -40.77
N ARG A 23 6.68 -9.00 -40.28
CA ARG A 23 5.54 -8.60 -41.16
C ARG A 23 5.75 -7.25 -41.83
N LEU A 24 6.44 -6.33 -41.15
CA LEU A 24 6.68 -4.96 -41.61
C LEU A 24 7.79 -4.90 -42.69
N LYS A 25 8.76 -5.80 -42.62
CA LYS A 25 9.92 -5.81 -43.51
C LYS A 25 9.53 -5.87 -44.99
N PRO A 26 8.70 -6.79 -45.49
CA PRO A 26 8.28 -6.84 -46.90
C PRO A 26 7.50 -5.57 -47.31
N TRP A 27 6.70 -5.03 -46.41
CA TRP A 27 5.93 -3.80 -46.64
C TRP A 27 6.83 -2.57 -46.82
N CYS A 28 7.95 -2.51 -46.08
CA CYS A 28 8.94 -1.46 -46.20
C CYS A 28 9.72 -1.63 -47.53
N GLU A 29 10.14 -2.85 -47.88
CA GLU A 29 10.86 -3.17 -49.10
C GLU A 29 10.08 -2.75 -50.35
N GLN A 30 8.79 -3.09 -50.43
CA GLN A 30 7.91 -2.69 -51.54
C GLN A 30 7.77 -1.17 -51.71
N ARG A 31 8.06 -0.38 -50.67
CA ARG A 31 7.92 1.09 -50.65
C ARG A 31 9.25 1.81 -50.57
N TYR A 32 10.36 1.08 -50.71
CA TYR A 32 11.71 1.62 -50.60
C TYR A 32 11.95 2.39 -49.30
N LEU A 33 11.34 1.93 -48.19
CA LEU A 33 11.46 2.53 -46.88
C LEU A 33 12.43 1.74 -46.00
N ALA A 34 13.23 2.44 -45.21
CA ALA A 34 14.06 1.78 -44.19
C ALA A 34 13.15 1.14 -43.11
N CYS A 35 13.30 -0.18 -42.92
CA CYS A 35 12.53 -0.87 -41.86
C CYS A 35 13.14 -0.58 -40.49
N PRO A 36 12.33 -0.12 -39.52
CA PRO A 36 12.84 0.15 -38.18
C PRO A 36 13.25 -1.15 -37.47
N SER A 37 14.30 -1.08 -36.66
CA SER A 37 14.74 -2.22 -35.84
C SER A 37 13.68 -2.67 -34.84
N VAL A 38 13.77 -3.90 -34.37
CA VAL A 38 12.89 -4.47 -33.33
C VAL A 38 12.83 -3.59 -32.08
N SER A 39 13.98 -3.02 -31.68
CA SER A 39 14.05 -2.09 -30.54
C SER A 39 13.31 -0.78 -30.80
N THR A 40 13.39 -0.28 -32.04
CA THR A 40 12.67 0.95 -32.45
C THR A 40 11.15 0.70 -32.48
N ILE A 41 10.71 -0.45 -33.02
CA ILE A 41 9.31 -0.86 -32.98
C ILE A 41 8.82 -0.94 -31.51
N GLY A 42 9.61 -1.52 -30.62
CA GLY A 42 9.29 -1.58 -29.20
C GLY A 42 9.10 -0.19 -28.57
N ARG A 43 9.97 0.79 -28.91
CA ARG A 43 9.82 2.18 -28.46
C ARG A 43 8.57 2.85 -29.06
N MET A 44 8.28 2.63 -30.32
CA MET A 44 7.06 3.14 -30.96
C MET A 44 5.79 2.62 -30.31
N LEU A 45 5.76 1.33 -29.95
CA LEU A 45 4.64 0.73 -29.22
C LEU A 45 4.50 1.30 -27.81
N ALA A 46 5.62 1.51 -27.12
CA ALA A 46 5.62 2.04 -25.75
C ALA A 46 5.22 3.52 -25.70
N ALA A 47 5.61 4.31 -26.71
CA ALA A 47 5.28 5.73 -26.80
C ALA A 47 3.81 6.00 -27.13
N ALA A 48 3.11 5.06 -27.76
CA ALA A 48 1.68 5.21 -28.04
C ALA A 48 0.86 5.18 -26.72
N HIS A 49 -0.02 6.15 -26.52
CA HIS A 49 -0.85 6.28 -25.31
C HIS A 49 -1.62 4.99 -24.98
N ASP A 50 -2.16 4.31 -25.98
CA ASP A 50 -2.90 3.05 -25.86
C ASP A 50 -1.98 1.81 -25.99
N LYS A 51 -0.65 2.02 -26.13
CA LYS A 51 0.35 1.00 -26.48
C LYS A 51 -0.06 0.15 -27.68
N MET A 52 -0.95 0.69 -28.54
CA MET A 52 -1.59 0.01 -29.66
C MET A 52 -2.15 -1.37 -29.29
N ARG A 53 -2.69 -1.50 -28.09
CA ARG A 53 -3.29 -2.76 -27.62
C ARG A 53 -4.71 -2.89 -28.13
N MET A 54 -4.99 -4.04 -28.77
CA MET A 54 -6.36 -4.49 -29.04
C MET A 54 -6.87 -5.21 -27.80
N ILE A 55 -7.94 -4.66 -27.20
CA ILE A 55 -8.54 -5.22 -25.98
C ILE A 55 -9.91 -5.79 -26.40
N PRO A 56 -10.14 -7.11 -26.22
CA PRO A 56 -11.43 -7.68 -26.52
C PRO A 56 -12.52 -7.08 -25.62
N VAL A 57 -13.65 -6.74 -26.20
CA VAL A 57 -14.84 -6.35 -25.44
C VAL A 57 -15.34 -7.59 -24.70
N ARG A 58 -15.27 -7.57 -23.36
CA ARG A 58 -15.89 -8.58 -22.52
C ARG A 58 -17.28 -8.12 -22.11
N LEU A 59 -18.26 -9.00 -22.25
CA LEU A 59 -19.60 -8.76 -21.74
C LEU A 59 -19.67 -9.24 -20.29
N GLY A 60 -20.18 -8.42 -19.40
CA GLY A 60 -20.52 -8.82 -18.04
C GLY A 60 -21.77 -9.70 -18.01
N SER A 61 -22.08 -10.27 -16.86
CA SER A 61 -23.25 -11.14 -16.63
C SER A 61 -24.60 -10.52 -17.03
N ARG A 62 -24.67 -9.19 -17.15
CA ARG A 62 -25.85 -8.43 -17.58
C ARG A 62 -25.77 -7.95 -19.05
N GLY A 63 -24.94 -8.54 -19.89
CA GLY A 63 -24.75 -8.15 -21.28
C GLY A 63 -24.15 -6.76 -21.52
N LYS A 64 -23.78 -6.02 -20.47
CA LYS A 64 -23.11 -4.73 -20.61
C LYS A 64 -21.63 -4.93 -20.93
N ALA A 65 -21.12 -4.17 -21.91
CA ALA A 65 -19.69 -4.15 -22.21
C ALA A 65 -18.88 -3.78 -20.96
N LEU A 66 -18.02 -4.72 -20.52
CA LEU A 66 -17.03 -4.42 -19.50
C LEU A 66 -15.92 -3.63 -20.18
N LEU A 67 -15.92 -2.32 -19.99
CA LEU A 67 -14.75 -1.51 -20.28
C LEU A 67 -13.58 -2.10 -19.47
N VAL A 68 -12.59 -2.64 -20.18
CA VAL A 68 -11.35 -3.05 -19.52
C VAL A 68 -10.81 -1.80 -18.84
N LYS A 69 -10.86 -1.78 -17.50
CA LYS A 69 -10.35 -0.66 -16.72
C LYS A 69 -8.93 -0.36 -17.21
N LYS A 70 -8.69 0.87 -17.69
CA LYS A 70 -7.33 1.39 -17.80
C LYS A 70 -6.62 0.96 -16.52
N ARG A 71 -5.41 0.38 -16.64
CA ARG A 71 -4.58 0.20 -15.44
C ARG A 71 -4.57 1.55 -14.75
N SER A 72 -5.17 1.62 -13.56
CA SER A 72 -5.08 2.84 -12.76
C SER A 72 -3.59 3.13 -12.62
N ASP A 73 -3.21 4.37 -12.87
CA ASP A 73 -1.82 4.83 -12.72
C ASP A 73 -1.56 5.01 -11.22
N LYS A 74 -1.64 3.87 -10.49
CA LYS A 74 -1.42 3.83 -9.05
C LYS A 74 0.05 4.16 -8.80
N PRO A 75 0.36 5.23 -8.08
CA PRO A 75 1.73 5.54 -7.71
C PRO A 75 2.35 4.37 -6.97
N ARG A 76 3.51 3.92 -7.43
CA ARG A 76 4.21 2.78 -6.82
C ARG A 76 5.39 3.26 -6.01
N ARG A 77 5.64 2.58 -4.87
CA ARG A 77 6.87 2.81 -4.10
C ARG A 77 8.09 2.51 -4.98
N PRO A 78 9.10 3.40 -5.08
CA PRO A 78 10.37 3.09 -5.72
C PRO A 78 11.07 1.92 -5.02
N LYS A 79 11.70 1.02 -5.78
CA LYS A 79 12.26 -0.25 -5.23
C LYS A 79 13.30 -0.06 -4.10
N HIS A 80 14.06 1.02 -4.14
CA HIS A 80 15.13 1.31 -3.16
C HIS A 80 14.81 2.46 -2.21
N TYR A 81 13.54 2.92 -2.23
CA TYR A 81 13.14 4.01 -1.35
C TYR A 81 13.08 3.54 0.10
N ARG A 82 13.77 4.28 0.97
CA ARG A 82 13.73 4.11 2.42
C ARG A 82 13.39 5.47 3.05
N PRO A 83 12.38 5.54 3.91
CA PRO A 83 12.08 6.77 4.63
C PRO A 83 13.24 7.10 5.59
N VAL A 84 13.54 8.39 5.71
CA VAL A 84 14.62 8.90 6.57
C VAL A 84 14.05 9.57 7.82
N LYS A 85 12.81 10.08 7.72
CA LYS A 85 12.16 10.83 8.81
C LYS A 85 10.90 10.10 9.29
N THR A 86 10.61 10.23 10.57
CA THR A 86 9.33 9.79 11.15
C THR A 86 8.17 10.50 10.44
N GLY A 87 7.11 9.77 10.11
CA GLY A 87 5.94 10.27 9.39
C GLY A 87 6.12 10.37 7.87
N GLU A 88 7.31 10.10 7.34
CA GLU A 88 7.57 10.17 5.90
C GLU A 88 6.86 9.06 5.14
N LEU A 89 6.84 7.84 5.66
CA LEU A 89 6.15 6.70 5.07
C LEU A 89 5.53 5.80 6.13
N ILE A 90 4.22 5.67 6.07
CA ILE A 90 3.41 4.82 6.94
C ILE A 90 2.94 3.60 6.17
N GLY A 91 3.25 2.40 6.67
CA GLY A 91 2.66 1.14 6.19
C GLY A 91 1.30 0.91 6.82
N MET A 92 0.29 0.58 6.01
CA MET A 92 -1.01 0.13 6.48
C MET A 92 -1.35 -1.22 5.87
N ASP A 93 -2.03 -2.05 6.67
CA ASP A 93 -2.46 -3.39 6.28
C ASP A 93 -3.63 -3.85 7.16
N ALA A 94 -4.24 -4.99 6.85
CA ALA A 94 -5.29 -5.59 7.64
C ALA A 94 -5.05 -7.10 7.82
N ILE A 95 -5.10 -7.55 9.08
CA ILE A 95 -5.02 -8.96 9.45
C ILE A 95 -6.44 -9.52 9.49
N GLU A 96 -6.75 -10.52 8.67
CA GLU A 96 -7.99 -11.27 8.75
C GLU A 96 -7.81 -12.44 9.72
N LEU A 97 -8.79 -12.61 10.64
CA LEU A 97 -8.89 -13.72 11.58
C LEU A 97 -10.25 -14.39 11.44
N ARG A 98 -10.28 -15.69 11.60
CA ARG A 98 -11.48 -16.50 11.45
C ARG A 98 -11.64 -17.48 12.60
N MET A 99 -12.88 -17.59 13.09
CA MET A 99 -13.29 -18.62 14.05
C MET A 99 -14.63 -19.20 13.54
N GLY A 100 -14.58 -20.40 12.96
CA GLY A 100 -15.71 -20.97 12.22
C GLY A 100 -16.15 -20.05 11.06
N GLU A 101 -17.41 -19.66 11.05
CA GLU A 101 -17.98 -18.73 10.04
C GLU A 101 -17.74 -17.25 10.37
N LEU A 102 -17.32 -16.94 11.60
CA LEU A 102 -17.09 -15.56 12.02
C LEU A 102 -15.75 -15.04 11.50
N ARG A 103 -15.76 -13.78 11.07
CA ARG A 103 -14.56 -13.07 10.65
C ARG A 103 -14.39 -11.82 11.48
N ARG A 104 -13.14 -11.51 11.80
CA ARG A 104 -12.71 -10.26 12.42
C ARG A 104 -11.47 -9.75 11.71
N TYR A 105 -11.25 -8.46 11.78
CA TYR A 105 -10.11 -7.83 11.12
C TYR A 105 -9.38 -6.95 12.12
N VAL A 106 -8.06 -6.92 12.05
CA VAL A 106 -7.24 -5.96 12.79
C VAL A 106 -6.54 -5.08 11.77
N ILE A 107 -6.97 -3.82 11.68
CA ILE A 107 -6.33 -2.82 10.82
C ILE A 107 -5.07 -2.34 11.54
N THR A 108 -3.96 -2.31 10.85
CA THR A 108 -2.66 -1.92 11.39
C THR A 108 -2.07 -0.75 10.62
N MET A 109 -1.33 0.09 11.33
CA MET A 109 -0.63 1.27 10.82
C MET A 109 0.71 1.38 11.54
N ILE A 110 1.81 1.47 10.78
CA ILE A 110 3.16 1.56 11.35
C ILE A 110 4.03 2.54 10.56
N ASP A 111 4.77 3.38 11.26
CA ASP A 111 5.80 4.21 10.64
C ASP A 111 7.05 3.39 10.33
N GLU A 112 7.47 3.44 9.07
CA GLU A 112 8.63 2.65 8.62
C GLU A 112 9.97 3.15 9.17
N CYS A 113 10.03 4.40 9.65
CA CYS A 113 11.25 4.98 10.21
C CYS A 113 11.39 4.70 11.71
N SER A 114 10.36 5.04 12.49
CA SER A 114 10.39 4.92 13.97
C SER A 114 9.81 3.60 14.49
N ASN A 115 9.17 2.79 13.65
CA ASN A 115 8.35 1.63 14.05
C ASN A 115 7.20 1.96 15.02
N TYR A 116 6.79 3.23 15.14
CA TYR A 116 5.63 3.60 15.93
C TYR A 116 4.37 3.03 15.29
N ALA A 117 3.55 2.33 16.07
CA ALA A 117 2.45 1.56 15.53
C ALA A 117 1.13 1.83 16.22
N LEU A 118 0.06 1.79 15.44
CA LEU A 118 -1.34 1.83 15.91
C LEU A 118 -2.10 0.67 15.24
N ALA A 119 -3.12 0.16 15.94
CA ALA A 119 -3.99 -0.87 15.41
C ALA A 119 -5.38 -0.79 16.04
N LEU A 120 -6.39 -1.35 15.35
CA LEU A 120 -7.76 -1.44 15.81
C LEU A 120 -8.41 -2.69 15.25
N ALA A 121 -9.08 -3.47 16.11
CA ALA A 121 -9.89 -4.59 15.68
C ALA A 121 -11.31 -4.12 15.30
N VAL A 122 -11.82 -4.64 14.18
CA VAL A 122 -13.12 -4.28 13.61
C VAL A 122 -13.91 -5.52 13.16
N PRO A 123 -15.25 -5.47 13.20
CA PRO A 123 -16.08 -6.63 12.85
C PRO A 123 -16.11 -6.91 11.33
N SER A 124 -15.86 -5.89 10.51
CA SER A 124 -15.85 -5.98 9.05
C SER A 124 -14.81 -5.05 8.46
N LEU A 125 -14.43 -5.26 7.20
CA LEU A 125 -13.42 -4.48 6.52
C LEU A 125 -13.98 -3.90 5.23
N ASN A 126 -13.99 -2.57 5.13
CA ASN A 126 -14.32 -1.81 3.93
C ASN A 126 -13.61 -0.45 3.95
N SER A 127 -13.73 0.32 2.87
CA SER A 127 -13.03 1.60 2.73
C SER A 127 -13.47 2.64 3.77
N ASP A 128 -14.73 2.65 4.18
CA ASP A 128 -15.24 3.61 5.17
C ASP A 128 -14.69 3.33 6.56
N ILE A 129 -14.60 2.05 6.94
CA ILE A 129 -14.02 1.62 8.22
C ILE A 129 -12.53 1.93 8.26
N VAL A 130 -11.79 1.65 7.18
CA VAL A 130 -10.36 2.00 7.07
C VAL A 130 -10.18 3.51 7.16
N ASN A 131 -11.01 4.28 6.48
CA ASN A 131 -10.99 5.75 6.55
C ASN A 131 -11.26 6.27 7.96
N HIS A 132 -12.26 5.71 8.64
CA HIS A 132 -12.58 6.08 10.02
C HIS A 132 -11.43 5.77 10.99
N PHE A 133 -10.81 4.58 10.86
CA PHE A 133 -9.61 4.22 11.61
C PHE A 133 -8.48 5.22 11.33
N PHE A 134 -8.17 5.45 10.05
CA PHE A 134 -7.09 6.35 9.66
C PHE A 134 -7.29 7.77 10.21
N SER A 135 -8.48 8.33 10.08
CA SER A 135 -8.80 9.69 10.54
C SER A 135 -8.59 9.86 12.05
N ARG A 136 -8.83 8.81 12.84
CA ARG A 136 -8.54 8.80 14.29
C ARG A 136 -7.05 8.57 14.56
N ALA A 137 -6.45 7.58 13.90
CA ALA A 137 -5.06 7.24 14.08
C ALA A 137 -4.12 8.38 13.69
N ALA A 138 -4.41 9.11 12.61
CA ALA A 138 -3.63 10.27 12.17
C ALA A 138 -3.60 11.41 13.20
N ARG A 139 -4.66 11.59 13.99
CA ARG A 139 -4.68 12.57 15.09
C ARG A 139 -3.85 12.14 16.30
N LEU A 140 -3.71 10.83 16.50
CA LEU A 140 -2.92 10.25 17.59
C LEU A 140 -1.45 10.07 17.18
N PHE A 141 -1.15 10.23 15.89
CA PHE A 141 0.21 10.06 15.40
C PHE A 141 1.09 11.24 15.86
N PRO A 142 2.30 10.99 16.38
CA PRO A 142 3.12 12.02 17.03
C PRO A 142 3.67 13.09 16.08
N VAL A 143 3.66 12.85 14.78
CA VAL A 143 4.15 13.77 13.75
C VAL A 143 3.23 13.75 12.54
N GLY A 144 3.36 14.74 11.64
CA GLY A 144 2.60 14.79 10.39
C GLY A 144 2.93 13.62 9.47
N ILE A 145 1.93 13.10 8.77
CA ILE A 145 2.05 11.97 7.83
C ILE A 145 2.16 12.52 6.40
N SER A 146 3.21 12.11 5.68
CA SER A 146 3.47 12.57 4.31
C SER A 146 3.00 11.55 3.26
N GLN A 147 3.25 10.26 3.49
CA GLN A 147 2.95 9.21 2.54
C GLN A 147 2.42 7.96 3.25
N ILE A 148 1.51 7.25 2.59
CA ILE A 148 1.00 5.95 3.05
C ILE A 148 1.29 4.90 1.98
N ILE A 149 1.71 3.72 2.40
CA ILE A 149 1.82 2.55 1.54
C ILE A 149 0.85 1.47 1.97
N THR A 150 0.09 0.95 1.01
CA THR A 150 -0.81 -0.18 1.19
C THR A 150 -0.57 -1.25 0.13
N ASP A 151 -1.16 -2.39 0.32
CA ASP A 151 -1.31 -3.37 -0.74
C ASP A 151 -2.37 -2.94 -1.77
N ASN A 152 -2.79 -3.85 -2.67
CA ASN A 152 -3.81 -3.57 -3.68
C ASN A 152 -5.23 -3.92 -3.21
N GLY A 153 -5.47 -4.03 -1.92
CA GLY A 153 -6.76 -4.33 -1.32
C GLY A 153 -7.86 -3.33 -1.72
N LYS A 154 -9.09 -3.79 -1.80
CA LYS A 154 -10.24 -2.95 -2.19
C LYS A 154 -10.63 -1.98 -1.07
N GLU A 155 -10.35 -2.34 0.15
CA GLU A 155 -10.56 -1.57 1.38
C GLU A 155 -9.76 -0.26 1.41
N PHE A 156 -8.65 -0.20 0.69
CA PHE A 156 -7.80 1.00 0.55
C PHE A 156 -8.19 1.89 -0.65
N LEU A 157 -9.33 1.62 -1.28
CA LEU A 157 -9.90 2.42 -2.37
C LEU A 157 -11.08 3.27 -1.86
N GLY A 158 -11.68 4.07 -2.73
CA GLY A 158 -12.93 4.78 -2.41
C GLY A 158 -12.74 5.92 -1.41
N SER A 159 -13.47 5.89 -0.29
CA SER A 159 -13.47 6.96 0.72
C SER A 159 -12.10 7.17 1.37
N PHE A 160 -11.36 6.10 1.64
CA PHE A 160 -10.01 6.20 2.19
C PHE A 160 -9.05 6.93 1.24
N ASP A 161 -8.96 6.49 -0.02
CA ASP A 161 -8.09 7.13 -1.03
C ASP A 161 -8.46 8.61 -1.26
N LYS A 162 -9.76 8.92 -1.25
CA LYS A 162 -10.27 10.29 -1.34
C LYS A 162 -9.81 11.16 -0.18
N THR A 163 -9.91 10.66 1.05
CA THR A 163 -9.46 11.38 2.26
C THR A 163 -7.94 11.65 2.21
N LEU A 164 -7.14 10.70 1.74
CA LEU A 164 -5.70 10.92 1.56
C LEU A 164 -5.41 12.03 0.54
N GLN A 165 -6.16 12.07 -0.57
CA GLN A 165 -6.03 13.13 -1.57
C GLN A 165 -6.41 14.50 -1.01
N GLU A 166 -7.53 14.59 -0.25
CA GLU A 166 -7.97 15.82 0.41
C GLU A 166 -6.97 16.32 1.46
N ALA A 167 -6.30 15.39 2.15
CA ALA A 167 -5.24 15.69 3.13
C ALA A 167 -3.86 15.95 2.50
N ALA A 168 -3.74 15.92 1.16
CA ALA A 168 -2.47 16.01 0.43
C ALA A 168 -1.45 14.92 0.83
N ILE A 169 -1.90 13.77 1.32
CA ILE A 169 -1.09 12.60 1.69
C ILE A 169 -0.94 11.70 0.46
N LYS A 170 0.29 11.41 0.08
CA LYS A 170 0.56 10.58 -1.09
C LYS A 170 0.27 9.11 -0.82
N HIS A 171 -0.65 8.51 -1.58
CA HIS A 171 -0.93 7.09 -1.51
C HIS A 171 -0.01 6.31 -2.45
N LEU A 172 0.81 5.45 -1.90
CA LEU A 172 1.69 4.53 -2.62
C LEU A 172 1.14 3.10 -2.54
N TRP A 173 1.33 2.35 -3.62
CA TRP A 173 0.86 0.98 -3.72
C TRP A 173 2.03 0.03 -3.88
N THR A 174 1.95 -1.15 -3.26
CA THR A 174 2.93 -2.22 -3.50
C THR A 174 2.80 -2.79 -4.92
N TYR A 175 3.88 -3.32 -5.47
CA TYR A 175 3.80 -4.12 -6.69
C TYR A 175 3.13 -5.46 -6.39
N PRO A 176 2.31 -6.00 -7.31
CA PRO A 176 1.78 -7.35 -7.15
C PRO A 176 2.93 -8.34 -6.96
N TYR A 177 2.75 -9.31 -6.07
CA TYR A 177 3.72 -10.37 -5.76
C TYR A 177 5.10 -9.85 -5.28
N THR A 178 5.15 -8.70 -4.61
CA THR A 178 6.39 -8.14 -4.08
C THR A 178 6.25 -7.82 -2.59
N PRO A 179 6.22 -8.83 -1.70
CA PRO A 179 6.00 -8.65 -0.26
C PRO A 179 7.06 -7.76 0.40
N LYS A 180 8.29 -7.75 -0.09
CA LYS A 180 9.39 -6.92 0.46
C LYS A 180 9.08 -5.42 0.52
N MET A 181 8.06 -4.94 -0.18
CA MET A 181 7.72 -3.51 -0.21
C MET A 181 6.95 -3.02 1.01
N ASN A 182 6.30 -3.91 1.77
CA ASN A 182 5.61 -3.60 3.03
C ASN A 182 6.17 -4.45 4.20
N ALA A 183 7.45 -4.82 4.10
CA ALA A 183 8.06 -5.78 5.03
C ALA A 183 8.07 -5.33 6.49
N ILE A 184 8.05 -4.01 6.76
CA ILE A 184 7.99 -3.48 8.13
C ILE A 184 6.59 -3.69 8.70
N CYS A 185 5.54 -3.41 7.93
CA CYS A 185 4.16 -3.69 8.32
C CYS A 185 3.91 -5.19 8.49
N GLU A 186 4.37 -6.03 7.57
CA GLU A 186 4.28 -7.49 7.67
C GLU A 186 4.99 -8.03 8.94
N ARG A 187 6.16 -7.48 9.28
CA ARG A 187 6.88 -7.84 10.51
C ARG A 187 6.12 -7.40 11.75
N PHE A 188 5.54 -6.21 11.75
CA PHE A 188 4.70 -5.74 12.84
C PHE A 188 3.46 -6.63 12.99
N ASN A 189 2.78 -6.94 11.91
CA ASN A 189 1.61 -7.83 11.91
C ASN A 189 1.95 -9.21 12.51
N ARG A 190 3.11 -9.77 12.16
CA ARG A 190 3.60 -11.01 12.77
C ARG A 190 3.83 -10.84 14.27
N THR A 191 4.53 -9.79 14.69
CA THR A 191 4.78 -9.52 16.10
C THR A 191 3.48 -9.33 16.88
N LEU A 192 2.53 -8.58 16.33
CA LEU A 192 1.22 -8.35 16.94
C LEU A 192 0.44 -9.67 17.06
N ARG A 193 0.49 -10.51 16.02
CA ARG A 193 -0.16 -11.83 16.05
C ARG A 193 0.44 -12.72 17.13
N GLU A 194 1.74 -12.93 17.12
CA GLU A 194 2.46 -13.84 18.03
C GLU A 194 2.45 -13.36 19.50
N GLN A 195 2.50 -12.06 19.73
CA GLN A 195 2.66 -11.51 21.09
C GLN A 195 1.37 -11.02 21.73
N PHE A 196 0.29 -10.85 20.97
CA PHE A 196 -0.96 -10.33 21.49
C PHE A 196 -2.21 -11.08 20.99
N ILE A 197 -2.38 -11.19 19.65
CA ILE A 197 -3.64 -11.71 19.10
C ILE A 197 -3.88 -13.15 19.50
N GLU A 198 -2.88 -14.02 19.35
CA GLU A 198 -2.98 -15.47 19.67
C GLU A 198 -3.33 -15.70 21.16
N PHE A 199 -2.88 -14.85 22.06
CA PHE A 199 -3.23 -14.92 23.50
C PHE A 199 -4.62 -14.36 23.83
N ASN A 200 -5.24 -13.60 22.92
CA ASN A 200 -6.54 -12.96 23.12
C ASN A 200 -7.54 -13.31 22.00
N GLU A 201 -7.30 -14.41 21.27
CA GLU A 201 -8.11 -14.73 20.09
C GLU A 201 -9.59 -14.94 20.43
N ILE A 202 -9.90 -15.66 21.51
CA ILE A 202 -11.28 -15.87 21.98
C ILE A 202 -11.95 -14.52 22.24
N LEU A 203 -11.26 -13.62 22.93
CA LEU A 203 -11.79 -12.30 23.28
C LEU A 203 -12.09 -11.44 22.02
N LEU A 204 -11.31 -11.60 20.96
CA LEU A 204 -11.55 -10.90 19.69
C LEU A 204 -12.92 -11.24 19.11
N PHE A 205 -13.42 -12.45 19.32
CA PHE A 205 -14.71 -12.89 18.79
C PHE A 205 -15.85 -12.68 19.77
N GLU A 206 -15.61 -12.75 21.09
CA GLU A 206 -16.62 -12.62 22.15
C GLU A 206 -16.88 -11.17 22.56
N ASP A 207 -15.82 -10.39 22.81
CA ASP A 207 -15.91 -8.98 23.24
C ASP A 207 -14.88 -8.10 22.53
N LEU A 208 -15.27 -7.56 21.38
CA LEU A 208 -14.42 -6.72 20.56
C LEU A 208 -14.00 -5.41 21.25
N ALA A 209 -14.86 -4.89 22.17
CA ALA A 209 -14.56 -3.65 22.90
C ALA A 209 -13.44 -3.88 23.92
N LEU A 210 -13.54 -4.95 24.70
CA LEU A 210 -12.51 -5.34 25.67
C LEU A 210 -11.22 -5.76 24.96
N PHE A 211 -11.31 -6.47 23.81
CA PHE A 211 -10.15 -6.77 22.98
C PHE A 211 -9.43 -5.49 22.55
N ASN A 212 -10.15 -4.48 22.07
CA ASN A 212 -9.57 -3.22 21.64
C ASN A 212 -8.96 -2.41 22.81
N GLN A 213 -9.53 -2.49 23.99
CA GLN A 213 -8.93 -1.90 25.18
C GLN A 213 -7.57 -2.52 25.49
N LYS A 214 -7.50 -3.87 25.55
CA LYS A 214 -6.24 -4.60 25.77
C LYS A 214 -5.25 -4.38 24.64
N LEU A 215 -5.72 -4.28 23.39
CA LEU A 215 -4.89 -3.97 22.23
C LEU A 215 -4.25 -2.58 22.38
N ALA A 216 -5.01 -1.58 22.85
CA ALA A 216 -4.46 -0.25 23.11
C ALA A 216 -3.39 -0.27 24.21
N GLU A 217 -3.60 -1.00 25.31
CA GLU A 217 -2.62 -1.19 26.37
C GLU A 217 -1.33 -1.87 25.83
N TYR A 218 -1.48 -2.93 25.03
CA TYR A 218 -0.34 -3.58 24.36
C TYR A 218 0.41 -2.61 23.45
N LEU A 219 -0.29 -1.78 22.67
CA LEU A 219 0.35 -0.80 21.78
C LEU A 219 1.10 0.29 22.54
N VAL A 220 0.60 0.70 23.72
CA VAL A 220 1.37 1.57 24.61
C VAL A 220 2.67 0.91 25.04
N LEU A 221 2.65 -0.35 25.46
CA LEU A 221 3.87 -1.10 25.81
C LEU A 221 4.79 -1.28 24.61
N TYR A 222 4.25 -1.64 23.45
CA TYR A 222 5.00 -1.79 22.21
C TYR A 222 5.75 -0.52 21.83
N ASN A 223 5.08 0.64 21.89
CA ASN A 223 5.64 1.91 21.46
C ASN A 223 6.59 2.54 22.53
N SER A 224 6.34 2.32 23.84
CA SER A 224 7.04 3.02 24.91
C SER A 224 8.00 2.17 25.75
N LYS A 225 7.90 0.82 25.69
CA LYS A 225 8.70 -0.09 26.52
C LYS A 225 9.49 -1.13 25.73
N ARG A 226 9.03 -1.49 24.54
CA ARG A 226 9.65 -2.54 23.73
C ARG A 226 10.88 -2.01 22.98
N PRO A 227 12.10 -2.53 23.22
CA PRO A 227 13.28 -2.12 22.47
C PRO A 227 13.30 -2.75 21.07
N HIS A 228 13.72 -1.99 20.07
CA HIS A 228 13.81 -2.40 18.69
C HIS A 228 15.25 -2.44 18.18
N LYS A 229 15.71 -3.59 17.68
CA LYS A 229 17.08 -3.72 17.13
C LYS A 229 17.34 -2.71 16.00
N ALA A 230 16.34 -2.47 15.14
CA ALA A 230 16.45 -1.52 14.04
C ALA A 230 16.62 -0.06 14.51
N LEU A 231 16.26 0.25 15.76
CA LEU A 231 16.37 1.57 16.37
C LEU A 231 17.52 1.63 17.40
N ALA A 232 18.54 0.81 17.23
CA ALA A 232 19.65 0.70 18.19
C ALA A 232 19.17 0.41 19.63
N LEU A 233 18.18 -0.48 19.76
CA LEU A 233 17.51 -0.89 21.02
C LEU A 233 16.68 0.21 21.70
N MET A 234 16.46 1.33 21.06
CA MET A 234 15.48 2.30 21.55
C MET A 234 14.05 1.82 21.29
N THR A 235 13.12 2.32 22.09
CA THR A 235 11.69 2.21 21.80
C THR A 235 11.28 3.18 20.68
N PRO A 236 10.17 2.97 19.97
CA PRO A 236 9.63 3.92 19.01
C PRO A 236 9.49 5.35 19.55
N VAL A 237 8.98 5.48 20.79
CA VAL A 237 8.83 6.78 21.45
C VAL A 237 10.17 7.46 21.71
N GLU A 238 11.16 6.75 22.29
CA GLU A 238 12.51 7.30 22.51
C GLU A 238 13.16 7.75 21.19
N TYR A 239 13.00 6.96 20.13
CA TYR A 239 13.51 7.31 18.80
C TYR A 239 12.87 8.60 18.28
N ILE A 240 11.53 8.73 18.36
CA ILE A 240 10.82 9.93 17.91
C ILE A 240 11.21 11.16 18.71
N LEU A 241 11.31 11.05 20.03
CA LEU A 241 11.72 12.15 20.90
C LEU A 241 13.16 12.62 20.64
N ARG A 242 14.04 11.69 20.27
CA ARG A 242 15.41 12.01 19.89
C ARG A 242 15.48 12.75 18.56
N GLU A 243 14.74 12.28 17.54
CA GLU A 243 14.81 12.81 16.18
C GLU A 243 13.92 14.05 15.98
N ASN A 244 12.81 14.18 16.72
CA ASN A 244 11.82 15.23 16.55
C ASN A 244 11.52 15.94 17.89
N LYS A 245 12.24 17.00 18.19
CA LYS A 245 12.03 17.82 19.40
C LYS A 245 10.64 18.48 19.48
N ASN A 246 9.94 18.61 18.36
CA ASN A 246 8.62 19.26 18.26
C ASN A 246 7.49 18.25 17.95
N CYS A 247 7.59 17.01 18.43
CA CYS A 247 6.54 16.02 18.29
C CYS A 247 5.38 16.25 19.27
N ASN A 248 4.13 15.93 18.83
CA ASN A 248 2.92 16.01 19.67
C ASN A 248 2.82 14.79 20.59
N MET A 249 3.70 14.68 21.58
CA MET A 249 3.69 13.58 22.56
C MET A 249 3.36 14.12 23.96
N TRP A 250 2.17 14.69 24.14
CA TRP A 250 1.72 15.28 25.39
C TRP A 250 1.76 14.32 26.59
N TRP A 251 1.54 13.04 26.36
CA TRP A 251 1.49 11.98 27.38
C TRP A 251 2.88 11.51 27.85
N THR A 252 3.98 11.87 27.19
CA THR A 252 5.34 11.52 27.62
C THR A 252 5.92 12.54 28.60
N HIS A 253 5.46 13.78 28.60
CA HIS A 253 5.94 14.82 29.51
C HIS A 253 5.47 14.63 30.95
N THR A 254 4.33 13.98 31.19
CA THR A 254 3.81 13.73 32.55
C THR A 254 4.61 12.67 33.31
N GLN A 255 5.30 11.75 32.66
CA GLN A 255 6.14 10.75 33.34
C GLN A 255 7.55 11.24 33.66
N ALA A 256 8.08 12.20 32.92
CA ALA A 256 9.41 12.78 33.22
C ALA A 256 9.39 13.69 34.45
N CYS A 257 8.27 14.30 34.81
CA CYS A 257 8.13 15.13 36.00
C CYS A 257 7.99 14.34 37.31
N VAL A 258 7.60 13.06 37.26
CA VAL A 258 7.44 12.22 38.45
C VAL A 258 8.72 11.50 38.86
N ALA A 259 9.74 11.44 38.00
CA ALA A 259 11.03 10.82 38.29
C ALA A 259 12.07 11.80 38.85
N SER A 260 11.71 13.06 39.15
CA SER A 260 12.58 14.11 39.67
C SER A 260 12.09 14.70 41.02
N CYS A 261 11.21 13.96 41.72
CA CYS A 261 10.86 14.27 43.13
C CYS A 261 11.25 13.14 44.04
#